data_bf6020af30853d02c211d9fe73007de1
#
_entry.id   bf6020af30853d02c211d9fe73007de1
#
_cell.length_a   1.000
_cell.length_b   1.000
_cell.length_c   1.000
_cell.angle_alpha   90.00
_cell.angle_beta   90.00
_cell.angle_gamma   90.00
#
_symmetry.space_group_name_H-M   'P 1'
#
loop_
_entity.id
_entity.type
_entity.pdbx_description
1 polymer ?
#
loop_
_entity_poly.entity_id
_entity_poly.type
_entity_poly.pdbx_seq_one_letter_code
_entity_poly.pdbx_strand_id
1 'polypeptide(L)'
;MLPHLLKHQWSKTSLKIKKLDQICSRFKKIDFVKIDVDGYELDVLRSGKKIITKSKPIIYFEFAPYLYKEFGYTPKVLIKFIENELNYMFYDEKLKRSEDFNLWIRI
;
A
#
# COMPACT_ATOMS: atom_id res chain seq x y z
N MET A 1 -7.31 22.85 18.24
CA MET A 1 -6.75 21.58 18.60
C MET A 1 -6.93 21.29 20.08
N LEU A 2 -7.05 20.05 20.46
CA LEU A 2 -7.31 19.63 21.81
C LEU A 2 -6.19 18.73 22.35
N PRO A 3 -5.05 19.29 22.76
CA PRO A 3 -3.88 18.51 23.17
C PRO A 3 -4.15 17.53 24.30
N HIS A 4 -5.01 17.90 25.22
CA HIS A 4 -5.37 17.01 26.34
C HIS A 4 -6.16 15.79 25.90
N LEU A 5 -7.04 15.94 24.90
CA LEU A 5 -7.76 14.81 24.30
C LEU A 5 -6.81 13.89 23.51
N LEU A 6 -5.88 14.48 22.77
CA LEU A 6 -4.87 13.71 22.05
C LEU A 6 -4.02 12.91 23.03
N LYS A 7 -3.58 13.50 24.14
CA LYS A 7 -2.83 12.77 25.17
C LYS A 7 -3.64 11.59 25.71
N HIS A 8 -4.92 11.77 25.97
CA HIS A 8 -5.75 10.67 26.44
C HIS A 8 -5.92 9.57 25.40
N GLN A 9 -6.10 9.94 24.12
CA GLN A 9 -6.32 8.99 23.06
C GLN A 9 -5.07 8.20 22.70
N TRP A 10 -3.90 8.83 22.80
CA TRP A 10 -2.65 8.23 22.33
C TRP A 10 -1.86 7.56 23.45
N SER A 11 -2.21 7.77 24.68
CA SER A 11 -1.31 7.51 25.78
C SER A 11 -1.05 6.05 26.08
N LYS A 12 -1.72 5.06 25.66
CA LYS A 12 -1.42 3.66 26.03
C LYS A 12 -2.07 2.59 25.19
N THR A 13 -2.30 2.85 23.93
CA THR A 13 -2.84 1.83 23.04
C THR A 13 -1.69 1.01 22.45
N SER A 14 -1.69 -0.27 22.72
CA SER A 14 -0.76 -1.20 22.11
C SER A 14 -1.42 -1.79 20.87
N LEU A 15 -0.76 -1.68 19.70
CA LEU A 15 -1.25 -2.23 18.45
C LEU A 15 -0.36 -3.37 17.99
N LYS A 16 -0.98 -4.47 17.56
CA LYS A 16 -0.28 -5.57 16.90
C LYS A 16 -0.18 -5.27 15.41
N ILE A 17 1.04 -5.24 14.90
CA ILE A 17 1.30 -5.12 13.47
C ILE A 17 1.54 -6.52 12.91
N LYS A 18 0.79 -6.86 11.86
CA LYS A 18 0.92 -8.16 11.19
C LYS A 18 1.12 -7.99 9.70
N LYS A 19 1.81 -8.94 9.09
CA LYS A 19 1.96 -8.99 7.64
C LYS A 19 0.62 -9.30 6.97
N LEU A 20 0.39 -8.70 5.82
CA LEU A 20 -0.82 -8.93 5.04
C LEU A 20 -0.98 -10.42 4.69
N ASP A 21 0.10 -11.11 4.35
CA ASP A 21 0.07 -12.55 4.07
C ASP A 21 -0.44 -13.37 5.26
N GLN A 22 -0.13 -12.94 6.49
CA GLN A 22 -0.63 -13.62 7.68
C GLN A 22 -2.13 -13.39 7.88
N ILE A 23 -2.57 -12.14 7.72
CA ILE A 23 -3.98 -11.77 7.90
C ILE A 23 -4.85 -12.48 6.87
N CYS A 24 -4.36 -12.60 5.66
CA CYS A 24 -5.11 -13.16 4.54
C CYS A 24 -4.88 -14.64 4.30
N SER A 25 -4.12 -15.31 5.16
CA SER A 25 -3.74 -16.72 4.98
C SER A 25 -4.93 -17.67 4.86
N ARG A 26 -6.04 -17.35 5.50
CA ARG A 26 -7.27 -18.16 5.46
C ARG A 26 -8.12 -17.96 4.21
N PHE A 27 -7.83 -16.93 3.41
CA PHE A 27 -8.59 -16.66 2.21
C PHE A 27 -8.02 -17.42 1.02
N LYS A 28 -8.88 -18.04 0.24
CA LYS A 28 -8.46 -18.74 -0.98
C LYS A 28 -8.05 -17.78 -2.06
N LYS A 29 -8.76 -16.63 -2.17
CA LYS A 29 -8.54 -15.62 -3.18
C LYS A 29 -8.95 -14.27 -2.66
N ILE A 30 -8.21 -13.24 -3.07
CA ILE A 30 -8.55 -11.84 -2.84
C ILE A 30 -8.77 -11.18 -4.20
N ASP A 31 -9.88 -10.48 -4.36
CA ASP A 31 -10.25 -9.85 -5.62
C ASP A 31 -9.87 -8.38 -5.69
N PHE A 32 -9.86 -7.68 -4.57
CA PHE A 32 -9.62 -6.25 -4.53
C PHE A 32 -8.89 -5.85 -3.25
N VAL A 33 -7.90 -4.97 -3.40
CA VAL A 33 -7.17 -4.39 -2.28
C VAL A 33 -7.14 -2.89 -2.44
N LYS A 34 -7.59 -2.18 -1.41
CA LYS A 34 -7.41 -0.74 -1.31
C LYS A 34 -6.35 -0.45 -0.26
N ILE A 35 -5.36 0.35 -0.62
CA ILE A 35 -4.26 0.73 0.28
C ILE A 35 -4.26 2.23 0.43
N ASP A 36 -4.41 2.70 1.66
CA ASP A 36 -4.40 4.11 2.02
C ASP A 36 -3.68 4.26 3.36
N VAL A 37 -2.35 4.20 3.33
CA VAL A 37 -1.52 4.08 4.53
C VAL A 37 -0.43 5.15 4.60
N ASP A 38 -0.62 6.26 3.89
CA ASP A 38 0.19 7.48 3.99
C ASP A 38 1.71 7.25 4.02
N GLY A 39 2.22 6.54 3.01
CA GLY A 39 3.65 6.32 2.83
C GLY A 39 4.12 4.90 3.13
N TYR A 40 3.33 4.08 3.78
CA TYR A 40 3.66 2.68 4.06
C TYR A 40 3.31 1.70 2.95
N GLU A 41 2.95 2.18 1.76
CA GLU A 41 2.47 1.34 0.66
C GLU A 41 3.45 0.24 0.29
N LEU A 42 4.74 0.56 0.23
CA LEU A 42 5.76 -0.44 -0.09
C LEU A 42 5.82 -1.56 0.95
N ASP A 43 5.78 -1.20 2.22
CA ASP A 43 5.82 -2.19 3.30
C ASP A 43 4.58 -3.07 3.29
N VAL A 44 3.41 -2.50 3.05
CA VAL A 44 2.17 -3.26 2.93
C VAL A 44 2.25 -4.24 1.76
N LEU A 45 2.67 -3.77 0.60
CA LEU A 45 2.78 -4.61 -0.59
C LEU A 45 3.81 -5.72 -0.42
N ARG A 46 4.96 -5.43 0.19
CA ARG A 46 5.96 -6.46 0.50
C ARG A 46 5.40 -7.52 1.44
N SER A 47 4.67 -7.07 2.45
CA SER A 47 4.07 -7.98 3.43
C SER A 47 2.99 -8.88 2.83
N GLY A 48 2.41 -8.47 1.72
CA GLY A 48 1.36 -9.19 1.01
C GLY A 48 1.81 -9.84 -0.30
N LYS A 49 3.10 -9.89 -0.58
CA LYS A 49 3.61 -10.37 -1.86
C LYS A 49 3.06 -11.75 -2.23
N LYS A 50 3.00 -12.66 -1.29
CA LYS A 50 2.54 -14.02 -1.53
C LYS A 50 1.06 -14.07 -1.94
N ILE A 51 0.20 -13.44 -1.17
CA ILE A 51 -1.25 -13.44 -1.46
C ILE A 51 -1.58 -12.62 -2.72
N ILE A 52 -0.86 -11.53 -2.94
CA ILE A 52 -1.05 -10.72 -4.14
C ILE A 52 -0.61 -11.49 -5.39
N THR A 53 0.53 -12.15 -5.34
CA THR A 53 1.02 -12.96 -6.46
C THR A 53 0.06 -14.12 -6.77
N LYS A 54 -0.46 -14.74 -5.75
CA LYS A 54 -1.40 -15.86 -5.91
C LYS A 54 -2.76 -15.41 -6.45
N SER A 55 -3.31 -14.35 -5.89
CA SER A 55 -4.68 -13.91 -6.18
C SER A 55 -4.80 -12.94 -7.34
N LYS A 56 -3.73 -12.18 -7.61
CA LYS A 56 -3.76 -11.12 -8.61
C LYS A 56 -4.95 -10.17 -8.47
N PRO A 57 -5.18 -9.60 -7.27
CA PRO A 57 -6.30 -8.70 -7.06
C PRO A 57 -6.11 -7.39 -7.82
N ILE A 58 -7.20 -6.67 -8.02
CA ILE A 58 -7.11 -5.26 -8.41
C ILE A 58 -6.60 -4.50 -7.20
N ILE A 59 -5.55 -3.70 -7.38
CA ILE A 59 -4.99 -2.89 -6.30
C ILE A 59 -5.23 -1.42 -6.62
N TYR A 60 -5.80 -0.73 -5.66
CA TYR A 60 -6.05 0.70 -5.73
C TYR A 60 -5.32 1.39 -4.59
N PHE A 61 -4.45 2.36 -4.92
CA PHE A 61 -3.76 3.12 -3.89
C PHE A 61 -3.41 4.53 -4.38
N GLU A 62 -3.21 5.43 -3.45
CA GLU A 62 -2.72 6.77 -3.74
C GLU A 62 -1.21 6.78 -3.79
N PHE A 63 -0.68 7.21 -4.92
CA PHE A 63 0.75 7.39 -5.07
C PHE A 63 1.15 8.75 -4.48
N ALA A 64 1.89 8.73 -3.38
CA ALA A 64 2.26 9.92 -2.62
C ALA A 64 3.79 10.01 -2.47
N PRO A 65 4.51 10.32 -3.57
CA PRO A 65 5.98 10.29 -3.57
C PRO A 65 6.63 11.23 -2.56
N TYR A 66 5.96 12.30 -2.20
CA TYR A 66 6.45 13.26 -1.22
C TYR A 66 6.57 12.68 0.20
N LEU A 67 5.89 11.56 0.48
CA LEU A 67 5.95 10.91 1.79
C LEU A 67 7.05 9.85 1.89
N TYR A 68 7.50 9.30 0.79
CA TYR A 68 8.33 8.09 0.80
C TYR A 68 9.73 8.32 1.37
N LYS A 69 10.27 9.51 1.22
CA LYS A 69 11.57 9.85 1.79
C LYS A 69 11.60 9.64 3.32
N GLU A 70 10.51 9.98 3.99
CA GLU A 70 10.40 9.81 5.43
C GLU A 70 10.41 8.33 5.84
N PHE A 71 10.01 7.45 4.94
CA PHE A 71 9.97 6.01 5.18
C PHE A 71 11.21 5.28 4.64
N GLY A 72 12.22 6.02 4.20
CA GLY A 72 13.50 5.45 3.82
C GLY A 72 13.57 4.85 2.42
N TYR A 73 12.67 5.21 1.52
CA TYR A 73 12.75 4.73 0.15
C TYR A 73 12.31 5.80 -0.87
N THR A 74 12.65 5.58 -2.12
CA THR A 74 12.28 6.47 -3.22
C THR A 74 11.05 5.94 -3.95
N PRO A 75 10.28 6.81 -4.63
CA PRO A 75 9.17 6.36 -5.47
C PRO A 75 9.57 5.30 -6.48
N LYS A 76 10.77 5.39 -7.01
CA LYS A 76 11.30 4.43 -7.97
C LYS A 76 11.38 3.01 -7.41
N VAL A 77 11.74 2.87 -6.15
CA VAL A 77 11.79 1.56 -5.47
C VAL A 77 10.41 0.91 -5.43
N LEU A 78 9.39 1.69 -5.09
CA LEU A 78 8.01 1.21 -5.07
C LEU A 78 7.55 0.79 -6.46
N ILE A 79 7.78 1.64 -7.46
CA ILE A 79 7.38 1.36 -8.85
C ILE A 79 8.05 0.08 -9.34
N LYS A 80 9.35 -0.08 -9.13
CA LYS A 80 10.08 -1.28 -9.53
C LYS A 80 9.56 -2.54 -8.84
N PHE A 81 9.24 -2.44 -7.59
CA PHE A 81 8.65 -3.56 -6.85
C PHE A 81 7.34 -4.00 -7.47
N ILE A 82 6.47 -3.04 -7.75
CA ILE A 82 5.16 -3.32 -8.34
C ILE A 82 5.28 -3.92 -9.74
N GLU A 83 6.11 -3.33 -10.58
CA GLU A 83 6.28 -3.78 -11.97
C GLU A 83 7.02 -5.11 -12.07
N ASN A 84 8.14 -5.24 -11.39
CA ASN A 84 9.05 -6.36 -11.57
C ASN A 84 8.78 -7.56 -10.66
N GLU A 85 8.35 -7.31 -9.42
CA GLU A 85 8.11 -8.40 -8.49
C GLU A 85 6.65 -8.82 -8.39
N LEU A 86 5.73 -7.86 -8.52
CA LEU A 86 4.30 -8.17 -8.53
C LEU A 86 3.74 -8.35 -9.93
N ASN A 87 4.46 -7.90 -10.96
CA ASN A 87 4.05 -7.96 -12.37
C ASN A 87 2.74 -7.24 -12.64
N TYR A 88 2.64 -6.01 -12.16
CA TYR A 88 1.51 -5.15 -12.42
C TYR A 88 1.87 -4.00 -13.35
N MET A 89 0.87 -3.50 -14.06
CA MET A 89 0.93 -2.27 -14.83
C MET A 89 0.11 -1.20 -14.13
N PHE A 90 0.50 0.06 -14.33
CA PHE A 90 -0.20 1.18 -13.72
C PHE A 90 -1.29 1.74 -14.64
N TYR A 91 -2.40 2.12 -14.03
CA TYR A 91 -3.52 2.74 -14.71
C TYR A 91 -3.96 3.96 -13.93
N ASP A 92 -4.39 5.00 -14.63
CA ASP A 92 -4.97 6.17 -13.99
C ASP A 92 -6.43 5.91 -13.58
N GLU A 93 -7.07 6.90 -12.96
CA GLU A 93 -8.45 6.81 -12.50
C GLU A 93 -9.46 6.57 -13.64
N LYS A 94 -9.07 6.88 -14.88
CA LYS A 94 -9.89 6.63 -16.08
C LYS A 94 -9.61 5.28 -16.73
N LEU A 95 -8.83 4.44 -16.05
CA LEU A 95 -8.43 3.13 -16.55
C LEU A 95 -7.55 3.16 -17.79
N LYS A 96 -6.84 4.26 -17.99
CA LYS A 96 -5.80 4.36 -19.02
C LYS A 96 -4.47 4.00 -18.41
N ARG A 97 -3.66 3.25 -19.16
CA ARG A 97 -2.29 2.97 -18.74
C ARG A 97 -1.56 4.29 -18.55
N SER A 98 -0.93 4.47 -17.40
CA SER A 98 -0.29 5.72 -17.04
C SER A 98 1.17 5.50 -16.64
N GLU A 99 2.01 6.44 -17.08
CA GLU A 99 3.38 6.57 -16.59
C GLU A 99 3.54 7.83 -15.74
N ASP A 100 2.45 8.57 -15.55
CA ASP A 100 2.42 9.74 -14.68
C ASP A 100 2.07 9.30 -13.26
N PHE A 101 3.07 9.23 -12.42
CA PHE A 101 2.94 8.75 -11.04
C PHE A 101 2.59 9.85 -10.05
N ASN A 102 2.01 10.94 -10.50
CA ASN A 102 1.54 12.01 -9.63
C ASN A 102 0.04 11.92 -9.32
N LEU A 103 -0.62 10.90 -9.82
CA LEU A 103 -2.06 10.73 -9.69
C LEU A 103 -2.39 9.49 -8.86
N TRP A 104 -3.65 9.33 -8.53
CA TRP A 104 -4.16 8.10 -7.98
C TRP A 104 -3.92 6.97 -8.97
N ILE A 105 -3.31 5.91 -8.50
CA ILE A 105 -2.91 4.83 -9.38
C ILE A 105 -3.67 3.57 -9.04
N ARG A 106 -4.11 2.94 -10.11
CA ARG A 106 -4.81 1.69 -10.08
C ARG A 106 -3.98 0.64 -10.79
N ILE A 107 -3.78 -0.44 -10.13
CA ILE A 107 -3.03 -1.56 -10.70
C ILE A 107 -3.88 -2.80 -10.79
#